data_093229b8f9b8bcb4051e56f3cc5a56df
#
_entry.id   093229b8f9b8bcb4051e56f3cc5a56df
#
_cell.length_a   1.000
_cell.length_b   1.000
_cell.length_c   1.000
_cell.angle_alpha   90.00
_cell.angle_beta   90.00
_cell.angle_gamma   90.00
#
_symmetry.space_group_name_H-M   'P 1'
#
loop_
_entity.id
_entity.type
_entity.pdbx_description
1 polymer ?
#
loop_
_entity_poly.entity_id
_entity_poly.type
_entity_poly.pdbx_seq_one_letter_code
_entity_poly.pdbx_strand_id
1 'polypeptide(L)'
;MKKSILILITGFATFANAQEQPGYYNGTSGLSGSALKTKLAEIITAGYQTKSYDALYDAYPASDTDRWYENDGSVLDIYSENPAGADPYKYTHGVKKCGNYSVEGDCYNREHTVPQSLFDEKSPMVSDILHILPTDGKVNGMRSNYPFGKVNNASWTSKNGSKVGPNATPGATYSGSVFEPINEFKGDIARCLLYFVTRYQSRLSTFDSGNILNTSNVNQGLVTWELNLLLLWHQQDPVSEREIVRNNAAFAHQKNRNPFIDHPEWATEIWGNSPLAVDDANFSKNLSIAPNPVKGNVIHVTGDKDLKQFKTAMIYNMVGQNVQTIENPFQNGNDIVLKNLPKGVYILKTGELNTKFIID
;
A
#
# COMPACT_ATOMS: atom_id res chain seq x y z
N MET A 1 37.47 -54.66 2.14
CA MET A 1 36.53 -53.72 1.51
C MET A 1 35.96 -52.85 2.62
N LYS A 2 36.43 -51.60 2.75
CA LYS A 2 35.92 -50.62 3.72
C LYS A 2 34.79 -49.83 3.03
N LYS A 3 33.56 -49.94 3.54
CA LYS A 3 32.41 -49.14 3.07
C LYS A 3 32.46 -47.79 3.78
N SER A 4 32.74 -46.73 3.04
CA SER A 4 32.58 -45.35 3.52
C SER A 4 31.11 -44.97 3.40
N ILE A 5 30.49 -44.62 4.53
CA ILE A 5 29.15 -44.07 4.58
C ILE A 5 29.32 -42.55 4.46
N LEU A 6 28.81 -41.99 3.35
CA LEU A 6 28.70 -40.54 3.14
C LEU A 6 27.41 -40.05 3.83
N ILE A 7 27.56 -39.37 4.95
CA ILE A 7 26.42 -38.72 5.61
C ILE A 7 26.21 -37.35 4.92
N LEU A 8 25.13 -37.24 4.16
CA LEU A 8 24.69 -35.99 3.57
C LEU A 8 23.96 -35.20 4.64
N ILE A 9 24.61 -34.20 5.24
CA ILE A 9 23.99 -33.25 6.15
C ILE A 9 23.28 -32.23 5.27
N THR A 10 21.98 -32.41 5.06
CA THR A 10 21.10 -31.36 4.52
C THR A 10 20.89 -30.29 5.62
N GLY A 11 21.68 -29.24 5.55
CA GLY A 11 21.43 -28.06 6.39
C GLY A 11 20.10 -27.42 5.97
N PHE A 12 19.06 -27.60 6.78
CA PHE A 12 17.89 -26.73 6.73
C PHE A 12 18.35 -25.36 7.23
N ALA A 13 18.54 -24.42 6.32
CA ALA A 13 18.58 -23.00 6.67
C ALA A 13 17.17 -22.61 7.13
N THR A 14 16.93 -22.64 8.43
CA THR A 14 15.78 -21.95 9.00
C THR A 14 16.05 -20.47 8.83
N PHE A 15 15.41 -19.85 7.85
CA PHE A 15 15.24 -18.41 7.84
C PHE A 15 14.45 -18.07 9.10
N ALA A 16 15.13 -17.58 10.12
CA ALA A 16 14.49 -16.95 11.26
C ALA A 16 13.85 -15.68 10.72
N ASN A 17 12.58 -15.77 10.29
CA ASN A 17 11.75 -14.60 10.15
C ASN A 17 11.77 -13.94 11.54
N ALA A 18 12.46 -12.82 11.68
CA ALA A 18 12.44 -12.06 12.91
C ALA A 18 11.05 -11.43 12.98
N GLN A 19 10.11 -12.19 13.52
CA GLN A 19 8.80 -11.71 13.90
C GLN A 19 8.93 -10.65 14.98
N GLU A 20 7.88 -9.87 15.17
CA GLU A 20 7.75 -9.00 16.32
C GLU A 20 8.13 -9.72 17.61
N GLN A 21 8.68 -9.00 18.56
CA GLN A 21 8.99 -9.60 19.86
C GLN A 21 7.70 -10.05 20.56
N PRO A 22 7.69 -11.23 21.20
CA PRO A 22 6.52 -11.69 21.92
C PRO A 22 5.99 -10.62 22.87
N GLY A 23 4.72 -10.26 22.70
CA GLY A 23 4.05 -9.25 23.53
C GLY A 23 4.29 -7.80 23.10
N TYR A 24 4.97 -7.53 21.98
CA TYR A 24 5.16 -6.16 21.49
C TYR A 24 3.83 -5.40 21.30
N TYR A 25 2.81 -6.06 20.79
CA TYR A 25 1.49 -5.48 20.58
C TYR A 25 0.47 -5.87 21.67
N ASN A 26 0.90 -6.12 22.89
CA ASN A 26 -0.02 -6.43 23.98
C ASN A 26 -1.06 -5.32 24.21
N GLY A 27 -2.31 -5.72 24.40
CA GLY A 27 -3.43 -4.82 24.66
C GLY A 27 -4.17 -4.35 23.40
N THR A 28 -3.87 -4.92 22.21
CA THR A 28 -4.62 -4.67 20.99
C THR A 28 -5.81 -5.59 20.80
N SER A 29 -5.82 -6.74 21.47
CA SER A 29 -6.85 -7.77 21.32
C SER A 29 -8.26 -7.21 21.57
N GLY A 30 -9.17 -7.44 20.62
CA GLY A 30 -10.57 -6.98 20.67
C GLY A 30 -10.78 -5.50 20.38
N LEU A 31 -9.73 -4.75 20.05
CA LEU A 31 -9.84 -3.36 19.62
C LEU A 31 -10.01 -3.27 18.09
N SER A 32 -10.72 -2.24 17.64
CA SER A 32 -10.88 -1.87 16.22
C SER A 32 -11.06 -0.36 16.07
N GLY A 33 -11.05 0.13 14.82
CA GLY A 33 -11.25 1.54 14.52
C GLY A 33 -10.26 2.45 15.23
N SER A 34 -10.75 3.58 15.71
CA SER A 34 -9.92 4.59 16.39
C SER A 34 -9.29 4.09 17.69
N ALA A 35 -9.93 3.14 18.39
CA ALA A 35 -9.38 2.55 19.62
C ALA A 35 -8.11 1.73 19.31
N LEU A 36 -8.14 0.90 18.28
CA LEU A 36 -6.96 0.15 17.83
C LEU A 36 -5.86 1.10 17.35
N LYS A 37 -6.20 2.09 16.50
CA LYS A 37 -5.23 3.08 16.03
C LYS A 37 -4.51 3.79 17.17
N THR A 38 -5.27 4.27 18.16
CA THR A 38 -4.71 4.96 19.33
C THR A 38 -3.80 4.03 20.15
N LYS A 39 -4.22 2.77 20.34
CA LYS A 39 -3.40 1.78 21.06
C LYS A 39 -2.09 1.49 20.30
N LEU A 40 -2.14 1.35 18.99
CA LEU A 40 -0.94 1.18 18.17
C LEU A 40 -0.03 2.41 18.26
N ALA A 41 -0.59 3.63 18.22
CA ALA A 41 0.17 4.86 18.40
C ALA A 41 0.95 4.88 19.72
N GLU A 42 0.32 4.45 20.82
CA GLU A 42 0.97 4.30 22.15
C GLU A 42 2.14 3.30 22.08
N ILE A 43 1.89 2.10 21.55
CA ILE A 43 2.88 1.01 21.48
C ILE A 43 4.10 1.43 20.64
N ILE A 44 3.88 1.92 19.42
CA ILE A 44 4.98 2.27 18.51
C ILE A 44 5.66 3.60 18.88
N THR A 45 5.12 4.31 19.87
CA THR A 45 5.76 5.48 20.48
C THR A 45 6.61 5.08 21.69
N ALA A 46 6.16 4.09 22.44
CA ALA A 46 6.86 3.64 23.64
C ALA A 46 8.24 3.07 23.28
N GLY A 47 9.28 3.57 23.94
CA GLY A 47 10.65 3.10 23.72
C GLY A 47 11.30 3.55 22.42
N TYR A 48 10.62 4.32 21.56
CA TYR A 48 11.20 4.89 20.35
C TYR A 48 12.46 5.70 20.66
N GLN A 49 13.48 5.50 19.86
CA GLN A 49 14.76 6.22 19.96
C GLN A 49 14.93 7.14 18.76
N THR A 50 14.81 8.43 18.97
CA THR A 50 15.11 9.44 17.94
C THR A 50 16.57 9.34 17.51
N LYS A 51 16.81 9.27 16.21
CA LYS A 51 18.14 9.30 15.60
C LYS A 51 18.36 10.62 14.90
N SER A 52 19.62 10.93 14.56
CA SER A 52 19.90 12.07 13.70
C SER A 52 19.44 11.81 12.26
N TYR A 53 19.23 12.87 11.52
CA TYR A 53 18.83 12.75 10.11
C TYR A 53 19.90 12.03 9.26
N ASP A 54 21.17 12.23 9.56
CA ASP A 54 22.25 11.53 8.84
C ASP A 54 22.38 10.05 9.20
N ALA A 55 21.93 9.64 10.39
CA ALA A 55 21.91 8.23 10.79
C ALA A 55 21.00 7.34 9.92
N LEU A 56 20.13 7.93 9.10
CA LEU A 56 19.37 7.19 8.09
C LEU A 56 20.28 6.51 7.07
N TYR A 57 21.33 7.21 6.60
CA TYR A 57 22.29 6.63 5.67
C TYR A 57 23.09 5.47 6.27
N ASP A 58 23.30 5.47 7.60
CA ASP A 58 23.98 4.39 8.30
C ASP A 58 23.06 3.17 8.49
N ALA A 59 21.74 3.37 8.47
CA ALA A 59 20.75 2.31 8.62
C ALA A 59 20.41 1.61 7.29
N TYR A 60 20.45 2.32 6.16
CA TYR A 60 20.06 1.79 4.85
C TYR A 60 20.80 0.51 4.40
N PRO A 61 22.09 0.27 4.73
CA PRO A 61 22.73 -1.01 4.42
C PRO A 61 22.05 -2.23 5.05
N ALA A 62 21.34 -2.06 6.16
CA ALA A 62 20.59 -3.12 6.80
C ALA A 62 19.12 -3.19 6.31
N SER A 63 18.51 -2.05 6.00
CA SER A 63 17.09 -1.91 5.72
C SER A 63 16.74 -1.88 4.23
N ASP A 64 17.61 -1.29 3.40
CA ASP A 64 17.29 -0.93 2.02
C ASP A 64 18.43 -1.35 1.06
N THR A 65 18.91 -2.58 1.17
CA THR A 65 19.85 -3.19 0.22
C THR A 65 19.10 -4.10 -0.72
N ASP A 66 19.36 -4.01 -2.02
CA ASP A 66 18.80 -4.94 -2.99
C ASP A 66 19.33 -6.37 -2.78
N ARG A 67 18.40 -7.27 -2.41
CA ARG A 67 18.58 -8.69 -2.20
C ARG A 67 17.50 -9.52 -2.88
N TRP A 68 16.57 -8.89 -3.57
CA TRP A 68 15.35 -9.52 -4.07
C TRP A 68 15.19 -9.44 -5.59
N TYR A 69 15.77 -8.45 -6.22
CA TYR A 69 15.70 -8.21 -7.67
C TYR A 69 17.02 -8.64 -8.32
N GLU A 70 17.99 -7.75 -8.50
CA GLU A 70 19.32 -8.11 -9.00
C GLU A 70 20.20 -8.82 -7.97
N ASN A 71 19.90 -8.65 -6.67
CA ASN A 71 20.67 -9.18 -5.55
C ASN A 71 22.16 -8.83 -5.61
N ASP A 72 22.45 -7.59 -5.94
CA ASP A 72 23.82 -7.11 -6.19
C ASP A 72 24.40 -6.25 -5.07
N GLY A 73 23.63 -6.03 -3.99
CA GLY A 73 24.05 -5.28 -2.82
C GLY A 73 24.00 -3.76 -2.99
N SER A 74 23.42 -3.26 -4.06
CA SER A 74 23.15 -1.83 -4.25
C SER A 74 22.10 -1.31 -3.27
N VAL A 75 21.93 0.01 -3.22
CA VAL A 75 20.78 0.62 -2.54
C VAL A 75 19.51 0.23 -3.28
N LEU A 76 18.56 -0.37 -2.57
CA LEU A 76 17.23 -0.59 -3.13
C LEU A 76 16.48 0.73 -3.12
N ASP A 77 16.37 1.32 -4.29
CA ASP A 77 15.69 2.59 -4.55
C ASP A 77 14.38 2.34 -5.26
N ILE A 78 13.26 2.48 -4.57
CA ILE A 78 11.91 2.22 -5.12
C ILE A 78 11.55 3.12 -6.31
N TYR A 79 12.34 4.16 -6.58
CA TYR A 79 12.13 5.08 -7.71
C TYR A 79 13.04 4.78 -8.92
N SER A 80 13.98 3.84 -8.78
CA SER A 80 14.82 3.35 -9.89
C SER A 80 14.69 1.84 -10.14
N GLU A 81 14.28 1.08 -9.14
CA GLU A 81 14.10 -0.37 -9.24
C GLU A 81 13.20 -0.77 -10.40
N ASN A 82 13.65 -1.73 -11.20
CA ASN A 82 12.92 -2.33 -12.30
C ASN A 82 12.68 -3.82 -12.07
N PRO A 83 11.58 -4.22 -11.44
CA PRO A 83 11.32 -5.63 -11.09
C PRO A 83 11.30 -6.61 -12.27
N ALA A 84 11.23 -6.11 -13.50
CA ALA A 84 11.17 -6.93 -14.71
C ALA A 84 12.50 -7.01 -15.49
N GLY A 85 13.56 -6.35 -15.00
CA GLY A 85 14.84 -6.31 -15.70
C GLY A 85 15.87 -5.47 -14.96
N ALA A 86 17.00 -5.19 -15.59
CA ALA A 86 18.06 -4.41 -14.96
C ALA A 86 17.62 -2.96 -14.65
N ASP A 87 18.06 -2.48 -13.52
CA ASP A 87 17.86 -1.09 -13.12
C ASP A 87 18.49 -0.11 -14.12
N PRO A 88 17.83 1.01 -14.40
CA PRO A 88 18.38 2.05 -15.27
C PRO A 88 19.66 2.68 -14.72
N TYR A 89 19.85 2.64 -13.40
CA TYR A 89 21.04 3.08 -12.66
C TYR A 89 21.00 2.55 -11.22
N LYS A 90 22.16 2.48 -10.57
CA LYS A 90 22.31 1.92 -9.22
C LYS A 90 23.17 2.80 -8.34
N TYR A 91 22.98 2.67 -7.03
CA TYR A 91 23.74 3.39 -6.01
C TYR A 91 24.45 2.42 -5.07
N THR A 92 25.68 2.73 -4.72
CA THR A 92 26.39 2.06 -3.63
C THR A 92 26.12 2.77 -2.33
N HIS A 93 25.86 2.03 -1.26
CA HIS A 93 25.63 2.61 0.07
C HIS A 93 26.74 3.58 0.48
N GLY A 94 26.35 4.75 0.92
CA GLY A 94 27.29 5.81 1.36
C GLY A 94 27.93 6.61 0.23
N VAL A 95 27.79 6.20 -1.03
CA VAL A 95 28.38 6.87 -2.20
C VAL A 95 27.31 7.63 -2.96
N LYS A 96 27.63 8.82 -3.51
CA LYS A 96 26.67 9.69 -4.23
C LYS A 96 25.43 10.09 -3.40
N LYS A 97 25.59 10.29 -2.11
CA LYS A 97 24.55 10.96 -1.30
C LYS A 97 24.49 12.43 -1.68
N CYS A 98 23.31 12.98 -1.91
CA CYS A 98 23.22 14.38 -2.33
C CYS A 98 21.92 15.11 -1.99
N GLY A 99 22.01 16.46 -2.10
CA GLY A 99 20.89 17.39 -2.20
C GLY A 99 20.82 18.09 -3.56
N ASN A 100 21.86 17.97 -4.42
CA ASN A 100 21.93 18.60 -5.74
C ASN A 100 22.02 17.56 -6.84
N TYR A 101 21.11 17.63 -7.79
CA TYR A 101 20.97 16.70 -8.92
C TYR A 101 20.48 17.45 -10.16
N SER A 102 20.77 16.94 -11.34
CA SER A 102 20.28 17.44 -12.61
C SER A 102 19.43 16.40 -13.33
N VAL A 103 19.89 15.16 -13.35
CA VAL A 103 19.25 14.02 -14.02
C VAL A 103 19.12 12.83 -13.07
N GLU A 104 18.31 11.86 -13.46
CA GLU A 104 18.22 10.58 -12.78
C GLU A 104 19.55 9.82 -12.88
N GLY A 105 19.99 9.22 -11.77
CA GLY A 105 21.26 8.50 -11.64
C GLY A 105 22.41 9.37 -11.11
N ASP A 106 22.19 10.67 -10.87
CA ASP A 106 23.24 11.54 -10.31
C ASP A 106 23.59 11.13 -8.89
N CYS A 107 22.58 10.97 -8.05
CA CYS A 107 22.75 10.67 -6.62
C CYS A 107 21.43 10.29 -5.95
N TYR A 108 21.50 9.67 -4.79
CA TYR A 108 20.33 9.37 -3.98
C TYR A 108 20.27 10.22 -2.71
N ASN A 109 19.05 10.44 -2.26
CA ASN A 109 18.76 11.17 -1.03
C ASN A 109 17.70 10.41 -0.18
N ARG A 110 16.98 11.11 0.66
CA ARG A 110 16.02 10.57 1.62
C ARG A 110 14.64 11.09 1.26
N GLU A 111 13.82 10.22 0.69
CA GLU A 111 12.42 10.48 0.37
C GLU A 111 11.56 10.43 1.62
N HIS A 112 10.90 11.52 1.95
CA HIS A 112 9.85 11.58 2.96
C HIS A 112 8.51 11.29 2.30
N THR A 113 7.96 10.08 2.47
CA THR A 113 6.65 9.71 1.88
C THR A 113 5.53 10.66 2.32
N VAL A 114 5.57 11.14 3.56
CA VAL A 114 4.85 12.34 3.99
C VAL A 114 5.81 13.53 3.92
N PRO A 115 5.57 14.53 3.07
CA PRO A 115 6.50 15.64 2.85
C PRO A 115 6.93 16.32 4.15
N GLN A 116 8.24 16.51 4.31
CA GLN A 116 8.79 17.08 5.55
C GLN A 116 8.32 18.50 5.85
N SER A 117 7.95 19.26 4.82
CA SER A 117 7.39 20.60 4.97
C SER A 117 6.06 20.61 5.74
N LEU A 118 5.28 19.52 5.71
CA LEU A 118 3.98 19.46 6.39
C LEU A 118 4.11 19.43 7.92
N PHE A 119 5.30 19.08 8.44
CA PHE A 119 5.60 19.06 9.86
C PHE A 119 6.84 19.92 10.23
N ASP A 120 7.15 20.94 9.40
CA ASP A 120 8.24 21.92 9.61
C ASP A 120 9.62 21.26 9.80
N GLU A 121 9.89 20.13 9.13
CA GLU A 121 11.12 19.35 9.24
C GLU A 121 11.50 18.98 10.69
N LYS A 122 10.50 18.92 11.57
CA LYS A 122 10.71 18.70 13.00
C LYS A 122 10.99 17.24 13.33
N SER A 123 11.84 17.06 14.32
CA SER A 123 12.06 15.77 14.98
C SER A 123 10.84 15.37 15.81
N PRO A 124 10.54 14.07 15.93
CA PRO A 124 11.28 12.93 15.40
C PRO A 124 10.92 12.55 13.94
N MET A 125 9.91 13.19 13.32
CA MET A 125 9.39 12.83 12.01
C MET A 125 10.47 12.88 10.91
N VAL A 126 11.34 13.89 10.95
CA VAL A 126 12.39 14.13 9.92
C VAL A 126 13.44 13.01 9.83
N SER A 127 13.50 12.12 10.82
CA SER A 127 14.48 11.02 10.88
C SER A 127 13.89 9.66 11.19
N ASP A 128 12.56 9.51 11.06
CA ASP A 128 11.89 8.24 11.30
C ASP A 128 11.95 7.35 10.05
N ILE A 129 12.84 6.34 10.10
CA ILE A 129 13.13 5.46 8.95
C ILE A 129 11.89 4.76 8.39
N LEU A 130 10.83 4.54 9.18
CA LEU A 130 9.65 3.79 8.74
C LEU A 130 8.77 4.53 7.71
N HIS A 131 9.04 5.81 7.46
CA HIS A 131 8.43 6.54 6.36
C HIS A 131 9.44 7.30 5.48
N ILE A 132 10.74 7.04 5.66
CA ILE A 132 11.80 7.70 4.89
C ILE A 132 12.63 6.64 4.18
N LEU A 133 12.67 6.72 2.86
CA LEU A 133 13.29 5.74 1.97
C LEU A 133 14.48 6.35 1.23
N PRO A 134 15.53 5.58 0.92
CA PRO A 134 16.54 6.04 -0.01
C PRO A 134 15.97 6.02 -1.42
N THR A 135 16.04 7.13 -2.14
CA THR A 135 15.55 7.23 -3.52
C THR A 135 16.41 8.15 -4.35
N ASP A 136 16.36 7.98 -5.67
CA ASP A 136 16.96 8.90 -6.63
C ASP A 136 16.57 10.36 -6.33
N GLY A 137 17.58 11.24 -6.29
CA GLY A 137 17.36 12.65 -5.95
C GLY A 137 16.51 13.39 -6.98
N LYS A 138 16.67 13.07 -8.29
CA LYS A 138 15.87 13.71 -9.34
C LYS A 138 14.42 13.27 -9.29
N VAL A 139 14.16 11.97 -9.12
CA VAL A 139 12.79 11.45 -9.03
C VAL A 139 12.10 11.98 -7.78
N ASN A 140 12.78 11.98 -6.62
CA ASN A 140 12.29 12.61 -5.40
C ASN A 140 11.95 14.10 -5.62
N GLY A 141 12.85 14.86 -6.28
CA GLY A 141 12.58 16.24 -6.63
C GLY A 141 11.40 16.43 -7.57
N MET A 142 11.18 15.53 -8.52
CA MET A 142 9.99 15.57 -9.41
C MET A 142 8.72 15.20 -8.66
N ARG A 143 8.81 14.25 -7.69
CA ARG A 143 7.70 13.94 -6.78
C ARG A 143 7.33 15.18 -5.95
N SER A 144 8.30 15.98 -5.54
CA SER A 144 8.06 17.21 -4.77
C SER A 144 7.21 16.92 -3.52
N ASN A 145 6.22 17.76 -3.23
CA ASN A 145 5.26 17.57 -2.14
C ASN A 145 3.89 17.05 -2.64
N TYR A 146 3.83 16.50 -3.85
CA TYR A 146 2.57 16.00 -4.39
C TYR A 146 2.05 14.82 -3.57
N PRO A 147 0.72 14.73 -3.37
CA PRO A 147 0.09 13.50 -2.85
C PRO A 147 0.40 12.30 -3.74
N PHE A 148 0.31 11.11 -3.18
CA PHE A 148 0.30 9.90 -4.00
C PHE A 148 -1.09 9.72 -4.63
N GLY A 149 -1.12 9.35 -5.91
CA GLY A 149 -2.36 9.25 -6.65
C GLY A 149 -2.22 8.47 -7.94
N LYS A 150 -3.34 8.17 -8.58
CA LYS A 150 -3.35 7.58 -9.92
C LYS A 150 -3.16 8.71 -10.94
N VAL A 151 -2.23 8.54 -11.85
CA VAL A 151 -1.92 9.51 -12.92
C VAL A 151 -2.57 9.10 -14.24
N ASN A 152 -3.27 10.03 -14.85
CA ASN A 152 -3.67 9.94 -16.27
C ASN A 152 -2.97 11.07 -17.03
N ASN A 153 -2.41 10.78 -18.22
CA ASN A 153 -1.65 11.74 -19.02
C ASN A 153 -0.45 12.34 -18.26
N ALA A 154 0.53 11.48 -17.96
CA ALA A 154 1.73 11.87 -17.24
C ALA A 154 2.42 13.08 -17.88
N SER A 155 2.69 14.13 -17.10
CA SER A 155 3.52 15.26 -17.49
C SER A 155 5.01 14.94 -17.42
N TRP A 156 5.36 13.95 -16.61
CA TRP A 156 6.70 13.40 -16.47
C TRP A 156 6.66 11.93 -16.06
N THR A 157 7.61 11.15 -16.55
CA THR A 157 7.76 9.73 -16.23
C THR A 157 9.24 9.45 -15.96
N SER A 158 9.52 8.80 -14.83
CA SER A 158 10.87 8.33 -14.48
C SER A 158 11.31 7.14 -15.33
N LYS A 159 12.58 6.81 -15.30
CA LYS A 159 13.12 5.67 -16.05
C LYS A 159 12.58 4.33 -15.59
N ASN A 160 12.15 4.19 -14.33
CA ASN A 160 11.49 2.97 -13.85
C ASN A 160 9.98 2.95 -14.14
N GLY A 161 9.40 4.04 -14.62
CA GLY A 161 7.98 4.11 -14.98
C GLY A 161 7.08 4.80 -13.94
N SER A 162 7.62 5.32 -12.83
CA SER A 162 6.88 6.19 -11.92
C SER A 162 6.49 7.51 -12.59
N LYS A 163 5.37 8.11 -12.21
CA LYS A 163 4.75 9.19 -12.98
C LYS A 163 4.36 10.39 -12.13
N VAL A 164 4.47 11.57 -12.71
CA VAL A 164 3.85 12.81 -12.23
C VAL A 164 2.82 13.28 -13.22
N GLY A 165 1.66 13.69 -12.78
CA GLY A 165 0.62 14.23 -13.65
C GLY A 165 -0.67 14.55 -12.92
N PRO A 166 -1.71 15.00 -13.63
CA PRO A 166 -3.01 15.29 -13.06
C PRO A 166 -3.60 14.07 -12.33
N ASN A 167 -4.21 14.32 -11.19
CA ASN A 167 -4.85 13.27 -10.40
C ASN A 167 -6.06 12.67 -11.13
N ALA A 168 -6.02 11.38 -11.37
CA ALA A 168 -7.10 10.57 -11.93
C ALA A 168 -7.60 9.48 -10.97
N THR A 169 -7.32 9.64 -9.68
CA THR A 169 -7.81 8.73 -8.65
C THR A 169 -9.34 8.82 -8.57
N PRO A 170 -10.06 7.70 -8.69
CA PRO A 170 -11.51 7.70 -8.57
C PRO A 170 -11.97 8.31 -7.25
N GLY A 171 -12.97 9.19 -7.30
CA GLY A 171 -13.52 9.86 -6.11
C GLY A 171 -12.62 10.93 -5.50
N ALA A 172 -11.51 11.29 -6.15
CA ALA A 172 -10.64 12.35 -5.65
C ALA A 172 -11.32 13.71 -5.71
N THR A 173 -11.20 14.47 -4.61
CA THR A 173 -11.63 15.88 -4.52
C THR A 173 -10.51 16.86 -4.86
N TYR A 174 -9.29 16.36 -5.00
CA TYR A 174 -8.10 17.11 -5.40
C TYR A 174 -7.78 16.82 -6.87
N SER A 175 -7.71 17.86 -7.69
CA SER A 175 -7.47 17.77 -9.14
C SER A 175 -6.04 18.19 -9.56
N GLY A 176 -5.18 18.53 -8.60
CA GLY A 176 -3.79 18.92 -8.87
C GLY A 176 -2.90 17.74 -9.27
N SER A 177 -1.60 17.98 -9.36
CA SER A 177 -0.63 16.92 -9.67
C SER A 177 -0.46 15.94 -8.52
N VAL A 178 -0.29 14.68 -8.87
CA VAL A 178 0.02 13.58 -7.94
C VAL A 178 1.22 12.79 -8.47
N PHE A 179 1.81 11.99 -7.59
CA PHE A 179 2.85 11.04 -7.95
C PHE A 179 2.31 9.61 -7.89
N GLU A 180 2.50 8.85 -8.97
CA GLU A 180 2.15 7.43 -9.03
C GLU A 180 3.41 6.60 -9.14
N PRO A 181 3.79 5.82 -8.09
CA PRO A 181 4.88 4.87 -8.17
C PRO A 181 4.50 3.68 -9.04
N ILE A 182 5.48 2.87 -9.43
CA ILE A 182 5.20 1.59 -10.09
C ILE A 182 4.41 0.65 -9.16
N ASN A 183 3.71 -0.32 -9.74
CA ASN A 183 2.80 -1.17 -8.98
C ASN A 183 3.47 -1.94 -7.85
N GLU A 184 4.73 -2.33 -8.03
CA GLU A 184 5.55 -3.12 -7.10
C GLU A 184 5.71 -2.47 -5.72
N PHE A 185 5.63 -1.14 -5.63
CA PHE A 185 5.89 -0.40 -4.38
C PHE A 185 4.68 0.40 -3.88
N LYS A 186 3.51 0.18 -4.44
CA LYS A 186 2.30 0.90 -4.04
C LYS A 186 1.87 0.57 -2.62
N GLY A 187 1.92 -0.71 -2.26
CA GLY A 187 1.62 -1.18 -0.92
C GLY A 187 2.63 -0.69 0.12
N ASP A 188 3.91 -0.69 -0.25
CA ASP A 188 4.98 -0.15 0.62
C ASP A 188 4.74 1.30 1.01
N ILE A 189 4.48 2.13 0.01
CA ILE A 189 4.17 3.55 0.21
C ILE A 189 2.90 3.70 1.04
N ALA A 190 1.87 2.92 0.75
CA ALA A 190 0.64 2.94 1.54
C ALA A 190 0.92 2.65 3.01
N ARG A 191 1.68 1.59 3.31
CA ARG A 191 2.05 1.23 4.69
C ARG A 191 2.92 2.28 5.38
N CYS A 192 3.75 3.01 4.64
CA CYS A 192 4.50 4.16 5.18
C CYS A 192 3.57 5.30 5.63
N LEU A 193 2.57 5.67 4.81
CA LEU A 193 1.63 6.74 5.15
C LEU A 193 0.68 6.32 6.29
N LEU A 194 0.15 5.09 6.25
CA LEU A 194 -0.69 4.54 7.32
C LEU A 194 0.06 4.50 8.65
N TYR A 195 1.34 4.11 8.63
CA TYR A 195 2.22 4.19 9.80
C TYR A 195 2.34 5.62 10.31
N PHE A 196 2.67 6.56 9.44
CA PHE A 196 2.89 7.96 9.82
C PHE A 196 1.68 8.55 10.54
N VAL A 197 0.49 8.41 9.98
CA VAL A 197 -0.73 8.97 10.57
C VAL A 197 -1.20 8.22 11.82
N THR A 198 -0.70 7.01 12.04
CA THR A 198 -0.90 6.28 13.30
C THR A 198 0.11 6.74 14.35
N ARG A 199 1.39 6.72 14.02
CA ARG A 199 2.48 7.08 14.92
C ARG A 199 2.37 8.51 15.44
N TYR A 200 1.97 9.42 14.58
CA TYR A 200 1.90 10.85 14.89
C TYR A 200 0.46 11.36 15.09
N GLN A 201 -0.49 10.46 15.39
CA GLN A 201 -1.90 10.80 15.56
C GLN A 201 -2.12 12.02 16.48
N SER A 202 -1.41 12.08 17.62
CA SER A 202 -1.53 13.18 18.58
C SER A 202 -0.97 14.52 18.09
N ARG A 203 -0.21 14.53 17.00
CA ARG A 203 0.40 15.73 16.41
C ARG A 203 -0.26 16.18 15.12
N LEU A 204 -1.09 15.35 14.48
CA LEU A 204 -1.66 15.64 13.17
C LEU A 204 -2.38 16.99 13.09
N SER A 205 -3.04 17.40 14.18
CA SER A 205 -3.74 18.70 14.23
C SER A 205 -2.82 19.91 14.19
N THR A 206 -1.51 19.71 14.34
CA THR A 206 -0.50 20.78 14.30
C THR A 206 0.27 20.82 12.98
N PHE A 207 -0.01 19.91 12.04
CA PHE A 207 0.65 19.82 10.76
C PHE A 207 -0.13 20.53 9.66
N ASP A 208 0.53 20.88 8.57
CA ASP A 208 -0.15 21.33 7.37
C ASP A 208 -0.78 20.11 6.65
N SER A 209 -1.94 20.34 6.00
CA SER A 209 -2.63 19.26 5.29
C SER A 209 -1.89 18.78 4.03
N GLY A 210 -1.42 19.72 3.20
CA GLY A 210 -0.78 19.42 1.91
C GLY A 210 -1.65 18.62 0.93
N ASN A 211 -2.97 18.55 1.15
CA ASN A 211 -3.91 17.65 0.47
C ASN A 211 -3.64 16.14 0.72
N ILE A 212 -2.86 15.83 1.73
CA ILE A 212 -2.48 14.48 2.18
C ILE A 212 -3.10 14.18 3.55
N LEU A 213 -2.81 15.05 4.52
CA LEU A 213 -3.20 14.85 5.92
C LEU A 213 -4.59 15.43 6.22
N ASN A 214 -5.39 14.66 6.94
CA ASN A 214 -6.64 15.16 7.53
C ASN A 214 -6.35 15.65 8.96
N THR A 215 -5.97 16.91 9.07
CA THR A 215 -5.55 17.51 10.33
C THR A 215 -6.72 17.84 11.27
N SER A 216 -7.95 17.87 10.74
CA SER A 216 -9.18 18.07 11.51
C SER A 216 -9.78 16.76 12.03
N ASN A 217 -9.50 15.63 11.38
CA ASN A 217 -9.93 14.30 11.83
C ASN A 217 -8.70 13.39 12.01
N VAL A 218 -8.08 13.50 13.17
CA VAL A 218 -6.85 12.74 13.49
C VAL A 218 -7.06 11.22 13.55
N ASN A 219 -8.30 10.76 13.76
CA ASN A 219 -8.64 9.33 13.72
C ASN A 219 -8.58 8.79 12.30
N GLN A 220 -9.04 9.55 11.33
CA GLN A 220 -8.86 9.24 9.91
C GLN A 220 -7.40 9.44 9.48
N GLY A 221 -6.81 10.59 9.77
CA GLY A 221 -5.39 10.92 9.57
C GLY A 221 -5.01 11.36 8.17
N LEU A 222 -5.62 10.82 7.13
CA LEU A 222 -5.41 11.15 5.72
C LEU A 222 -6.68 11.75 5.12
N VAL A 223 -6.57 12.52 4.04
CA VAL A 223 -7.75 12.95 3.28
C VAL A 223 -8.45 11.73 2.67
N THR A 224 -9.78 11.77 2.60
CA THR A 224 -10.57 10.56 2.31
C THR A 224 -10.21 9.88 0.99
N TRP A 225 -10.00 10.65 -0.07
CA TRP A 225 -9.71 10.07 -1.38
C TRP A 225 -8.35 9.35 -1.42
N GLU A 226 -7.32 9.92 -0.75
CA GLU A 226 -6.00 9.31 -0.69
C GLU A 226 -5.98 8.10 0.24
N LEU A 227 -6.65 8.20 1.40
CA LEU A 227 -6.82 7.05 2.30
C LEU A 227 -7.43 5.86 1.57
N ASN A 228 -8.52 6.08 0.81
CA ASN A 228 -9.16 5.03 0.05
C ASN A 228 -8.23 4.41 -1.00
N LEU A 229 -7.43 5.24 -1.68
CA LEU A 229 -6.44 4.75 -2.63
C LEU A 229 -5.35 3.94 -1.95
N LEU A 230 -4.83 4.43 -0.83
CA LEU A 230 -3.76 3.74 -0.10
C LEU A 230 -4.23 2.41 0.51
N LEU A 231 -5.46 2.33 1.00
CA LEU A 231 -6.05 1.07 1.44
C LEU A 231 -6.19 0.09 0.27
N LEU A 232 -6.58 0.57 -0.92
CA LEU A 232 -6.61 -0.25 -2.13
C LEU A 232 -5.21 -0.75 -2.51
N TRP A 233 -4.21 0.12 -2.49
CA TRP A 233 -2.81 -0.26 -2.79
C TRP A 233 -2.27 -1.26 -1.77
N HIS A 234 -2.55 -1.06 -0.49
CA HIS A 234 -2.21 -2.00 0.57
C HIS A 234 -2.78 -3.41 0.35
N GLN A 235 -4.00 -3.51 -0.20
CA GLN A 235 -4.64 -4.80 -0.52
C GLN A 235 -4.08 -5.43 -1.81
N GLN A 236 -3.76 -4.61 -2.82
CA GLN A 236 -3.28 -5.06 -4.13
C GLN A 236 -1.81 -5.45 -4.15
N ASP A 237 -1.03 -4.88 -3.25
CA ASP A 237 0.40 -5.11 -3.07
C ASP A 237 0.64 -5.54 -1.62
N PRO A 238 0.49 -6.84 -1.31
CA PRO A 238 0.67 -7.40 0.03
C PRO A 238 2.08 -7.23 0.56
N VAL A 239 2.23 -7.35 1.88
CA VAL A 239 3.54 -7.26 2.55
C VAL A 239 4.53 -8.26 1.96
N SER A 240 5.68 -7.76 1.55
CA SER A 240 6.79 -8.52 0.98
C SER A 240 7.81 -8.92 2.06
N GLU A 241 8.65 -9.93 1.76
CA GLU A 241 9.78 -10.28 2.62
C GLU A 241 10.76 -9.10 2.80
N ARG A 242 10.91 -8.27 1.78
CA ARG A 242 11.72 -7.06 1.82
C ARG A 242 11.24 -6.10 2.91
N GLU A 243 9.94 -5.87 3.00
CA GLU A 243 9.36 -5.00 4.03
C GLU A 243 9.52 -5.58 5.43
N ILE A 244 9.39 -6.91 5.60
CA ILE A 244 9.63 -7.58 6.88
C ILE A 244 11.08 -7.35 7.33
N VAL A 245 12.05 -7.53 6.44
CA VAL A 245 13.47 -7.29 6.74
C VAL A 245 13.70 -5.81 7.08
N ARG A 246 13.09 -4.89 6.32
CA ARG A 246 13.17 -3.46 6.57
C ARG A 246 12.57 -3.08 7.92
N ASN A 247 11.42 -3.64 8.30
CA ASN A 247 10.76 -3.41 9.59
C ASN A 247 11.64 -3.89 10.76
N ASN A 248 12.31 -5.03 10.60
CA ASN A 248 13.26 -5.56 11.58
C ASN A 248 14.48 -4.67 11.74
N ALA A 249 15.04 -4.17 10.63
CA ALA A 249 16.16 -3.24 10.63
C ALA A 249 15.76 -1.91 11.29
N ALA A 250 14.57 -1.40 11.02
CA ALA A 250 14.02 -0.22 11.69
C ALA A 250 13.91 -0.41 13.21
N PHE A 251 13.41 -1.57 13.66
CA PHE A 251 13.37 -1.90 15.08
C PHE A 251 14.79 -1.96 15.71
N ALA A 252 15.76 -2.52 15.01
CA ALA A 252 17.13 -2.52 15.47
C ALA A 252 17.69 -1.09 15.60
N HIS A 253 17.34 -0.21 14.67
CA HIS A 253 17.82 1.18 14.58
C HIS A 253 17.15 2.10 15.59
N GLN A 254 15.80 2.13 15.64
CA GLN A 254 15.03 3.15 16.37
C GLN A 254 14.00 2.59 17.38
N LYS A 255 13.96 1.27 17.56
CA LYS A 255 13.18 0.55 18.59
C LYS A 255 11.65 0.61 18.42
N ASN A 256 11.16 0.88 17.22
CA ASN A 256 9.76 0.69 16.91
C ASN A 256 9.56 -0.01 15.55
N ARG A 257 8.34 -0.40 15.26
CA ARG A 257 7.95 -1.18 14.11
C ARG A 257 6.77 -0.53 13.40
N ASN A 258 6.63 -0.81 12.11
CA ASN A 258 5.41 -0.50 11.38
C ASN A 258 4.38 -1.62 11.62
N PRO A 259 3.27 -1.36 12.31
CA PRO A 259 2.28 -2.38 12.63
C PRO A 259 1.55 -2.92 11.38
N PHE A 260 1.52 -2.16 10.29
CA PHE A 260 0.87 -2.58 9.04
C PHE A 260 1.75 -3.48 8.17
N ILE A 261 2.99 -3.74 8.59
CA ILE A 261 3.87 -4.78 8.05
C ILE A 261 3.74 -6.05 8.91
N ASP A 262 3.70 -5.92 10.23
CA ASP A 262 3.57 -7.07 11.13
C ASP A 262 2.15 -7.66 11.10
N HIS A 263 1.14 -6.80 11.02
CA HIS A 263 -0.29 -7.09 11.05
C HIS A 263 -1.03 -6.30 9.96
N PRO A 264 -0.90 -6.68 8.70
CA PRO A 264 -1.51 -5.94 7.59
C PRO A 264 -3.05 -5.83 7.70
N GLU A 265 -3.71 -6.81 8.33
CA GLU A 265 -5.16 -6.80 8.59
C GLU A 265 -5.63 -5.60 9.42
N TRP A 266 -4.76 -5.02 10.26
CA TRP A 266 -5.14 -3.88 11.09
C TRP A 266 -5.43 -2.61 10.31
N ALA A 267 -4.92 -2.48 9.09
CA ALA A 267 -5.32 -1.39 8.20
C ALA A 267 -6.83 -1.43 7.95
N THR A 268 -7.37 -2.61 7.65
CA THR A 268 -8.80 -2.84 7.48
C THR A 268 -9.59 -2.72 8.79
N GLU A 269 -9.05 -3.21 9.89
CA GLU A 269 -9.71 -3.12 11.21
C GLU A 269 -9.81 -1.66 11.71
N ILE A 270 -8.90 -0.78 11.30
CA ILE A 270 -8.90 0.64 11.69
C ILE A 270 -9.78 1.47 10.78
N TRP A 271 -9.62 1.37 9.48
CA TRP A 271 -10.26 2.27 8.51
C TRP A 271 -11.37 1.62 7.68
N GLY A 272 -11.60 0.32 7.84
CA GLY A 272 -12.47 -0.46 6.97
C GLY A 272 -11.77 -0.80 5.65
N ASN A 273 -12.51 -1.49 4.78
CA ASN A 273 -12.05 -1.71 3.41
C ASN A 273 -12.13 -0.41 2.62
N SER A 274 -11.21 -0.21 1.68
CA SER A 274 -11.33 0.91 0.75
C SER A 274 -12.70 0.86 0.04
N PRO A 275 -13.47 1.96 -0.03
CA PRO A 275 -14.66 2.02 -0.89
C PRO A 275 -14.31 1.85 -2.38
N LEU A 276 -13.04 1.92 -2.75
CA LEU A 276 -12.52 1.61 -4.09
C LEU A 276 -12.22 0.10 -4.22
N ALA A 277 -11.91 -0.57 -3.11
CA ALA A 277 -12.07 -2.02 -2.97
C ALA A 277 -13.47 -2.21 -2.41
N VAL A 278 -14.35 -2.78 -3.17
CA VAL A 278 -15.76 -2.90 -2.79
C VAL A 278 -15.87 -3.56 -1.43
N ASP A 279 -16.27 -2.78 -0.45
CA ASP A 279 -16.47 -3.23 0.92
C ASP A 279 -17.67 -4.17 1.00
N ASP A 280 -17.51 -5.36 1.56
CA ASP A 280 -18.61 -6.27 1.83
C ASP A 280 -19.69 -5.60 2.71
N ALA A 281 -19.34 -4.59 3.51
CA ALA A 281 -20.29 -3.83 4.32
C ALA A 281 -21.23 -2.92 3.50
N ASN A 282 -20.85 -2.54 2.28
CA ASN A 282 -21.68 -1.75 1.37
C ASN A 282 -22.48 -2.58 0.37
N PHE A 283 -22.33 -3.91 0.41
CA PHE A 283 -23.20 -4.77 -0.39
C PHE A 283 -24.64 -4.72 0.12
N SER A 284 -25.56 -4.65 -0.80
CA SER A 284 -26.96 -4.73 -0.46
C SER A 284 -27.22 -6.07 0.23
N LYS A 285 -27.51 -6.03 1.53
CA LYS A 285 -27.81 -7.23 2.33
C LYS A 285 -28.88 -8.11 1.69
N ASN A 286 -29.65 -7.53 0.80
CA ASN A 286 -30.80 -8.08 0.13
C ASN A 286 -30.50 -8.46 -1.34
N LEU A 287 -29.23 -8.56 -1.74
CA LEU A 287 -28.83 -9.04 -3.06
C LEU A 287 -27.75 -10.10 -2.91
N SER A 288 -27.99 -11.29 -3.44
CA SER A 288 -27.04 -12.39 -3.40
C SER A 288 -26.90 -13.08 -4.74
N ILE A 289 -25.79 -13.77 -4.95
CA ILE A 289 -25.47 -14.52 -6.17
C ILE A 289 -25.17 -15.98 -5.81
N ALA A 290 -25.74 -16.89 -6.59
CA ALA A 290 -25.45 -18.31 -6.48
C ALA A 290 -25.20 -18.91 -7.90
N PRO A 291 -24.27 -19.87 -8.06
CA PRO A 291 -23.28 -20.27 -7.07
C PRO A 291 -22.21 -19.18 -6.86
N ASN A 292 -21.62 -19.11 -5.69
CA ASN A 292 -20.46 -18.25 -5.41
C ASN A 292 -19.46 -19.07 -4.57
N PRO A 293 -18.30 -19.49 -5.10
CA PRO A 293 -17.76 -19.17 -6.43
C PRO A 293 -18.62 -19.66 -7.60
N VAL A 294 -18.54 -18.89 -8.71
CA VAL A 294 -19.30 -19.17 -9.93
C VAL A 294 -18.73 -20.39 -10.63
N LYS A 295 -19.61 -21.33 -10.97
CA LYS A 295 -19.28 -22.50 -11.78
C LYS A 295 -19.89 -22.34 -13.17
N GLY A 296 -19.03 -22.21 -14.17
CA GLY A 296 -19.46 -21.91 -15.53
C GLY A 296 -19.61 -20.40 -15.78
N ASN A 297 -20.60 -20.02 -16.59
CA ASN A 297 -20.79 -18.64 -17.02
C ASN A 297 -22.17 -18.06 -16.69
N VAL A 298 -22.91 -18.68 -15.79
CA VAL A 298 -24.24 -18.21 -15.37
C VAL A 298 -24.26 -17.99 -13.87
N ILE A 299 -24.80 -16.84 -13.47
CA ILE A 299 -25.08 -16.52 -12.08
C ILE A 299 -26.59 -16.31 -11.89
N HIS A 300 -27.12 -16.84 -10.81
CA HIS A 300 -28.47 -16.57 -10.37
C HIS A 300 -28.47 -15.47 -9.31
N VAL A 301 -29.22 -14.41 -9.53
CA VAL A 301 -29.31 -13.26 -8.63
C VAL A 301 -30.61 -13.32 -7.83
N THR A 302 -30.52 -13.27 -6.51
CA THR A 302 -31.65 -13.19 -5.61
C THR A 302 -31.65 -11.90 -4.82
N GLY A 303 -32.83 -11.34 -4.57
CA GLY A 303 -32.99 -10.08 -3.82
C GLY A 303 -34.41 -9.92 -3.31
N ASP A 304 -34.56 -9.09 -2.28
CA ASP A 304 -35.85 -8.79 -1.65
C ASP A 304 -36.73 -7.84 -2.50
N LYS A 305 -36.10 -7.16 -3.47
CA LYS A 305 -36.77 -6.23 -4.38
C LYS A 305 -37.13 -6.92 -5.69
N ASP A 306 -38.15 -6.43 -6.35
CA ASP A 306 -38.43 -6.85 -7.72
C ASP A 306 -37.27 -6.42 -8.64
N LEU A 307 -36.45 -7.37 -9.05
CA LEU A 307 -35.29 -7.13 -9.88
C LEU A 307 -35.65 -6.64 -11.28
N LYS A 308 -36.88 -6.89 -11.76
CA LYS A 308 -37.36 -6.46 -13.11
C LYS A 308 -37.41 -4.94 -13.27
N GLN A 309 -37.43 -4.19 -12.17
CA GLN A 309 -37.37 -2.72 -12.22
C GLN A 309 -36.03 -2.19 -12.74
N PHE A 310 -34.95 -2.98 -12.66
CA PHE A 310 -33.62 -2.53 -13.07
C PHE A 310 -33.39 -2.72 -14.57
N LYS A 311 -33.07 -1.63 -15.27
CA LYS A 311 -32.86 -1.61 -16.70
C LYS A 311 -31.45 -2.01 -17.13
N THR A 312 -30.50 -1.93 -16.21
CA THR A 312 -29.07 -2.18 -16.51
C THR A 312 -28.43 -2.90 -15.35
N ALA A 313 -27.60 -3.89 -15.64
CA ALA A 313 -26.64 -4.45 -14.69
C ALA A 313 -25.23 -4.28 -15.26
N MET A 314 -24.32 -3.91 -14.38
CA MET A 314 -22.91 -3.71 -14.71
C MET A 314 -22.05 -4.64 -13.87
N ILE A 315 -21.03 -5.21 -14.48
CA ILE A 315 -20.04 -6.05 -13.81
C ILE A 315 -18.72 -5.33 -13.84
N TYR A 316 -18.13 -5.18 -12.67
CA TYR A 316 -16.83 -4.54 -12.48
C TYR A 316 -15.80 -5.55 -11.98
N ASN A 317 -14.56 -5.42 -12.43
CA ASN A 317 -13.44 -6.10 -11.82
C ASN A 317 -12.97 -5.34 -10.55
N MET A 318 -12.04 -5.92 -9.80
CA MET A 318 -11.53 -5.33 -8.55
C MET A 318 -10.81 -4.00 -8.71
N VAL A 319 -10.40 -3.64 -9.93
CA VAL A 319 -9.81 -2.31 -10.22
C VAL A 319 -10.85 -1.27 -10.63
N GLY A 320 -12.16 -1.60 -10.49
CA GLY A 320 -13.27 -0.69 -10.81
C GLY A 320 -13.55 -0.53 -12.30
N GLN A 321 -12.94 -1.35 -13.16
CA GLN A 321 -13.20 -1.33 -14.59
C GLN A 321 -14.50 -2.08 -14.89
N ASN A 322 -15.41 -1.45 -15.65
CA ASN A 322 -16.59 -2.13 -16.17
C ASN A 322 -16.17 -3.15 -17.25
N VAL A 323 -16.38 -4.42 -16.96
CA VAL A 323 -16.03 -5.54 -17.84
C VAL A 323 -17.21 -6.09 -18.61
N GLN A 324 -18.44 -5.82 -18.14
CA GLN A 324 -19.67 -6.20 -18.83
C GLN A 324 -20.82 -5.28 -18.42
N THR A 325 -21.58 -4.82 -19.42
CA THR A 325 -22.89 -4.16 -19.21
C THR A 325 -23.97 -5.00 -19.85
N ILE A 326 -25.09 -5.18 -19.16
CA ILE A 326 -26.22 -6.01 -19.57
C ILE A 326 -27.47 -5.15 -19.49
N GLU A 327 -28.12 -4.96 -20.61
CA GLU A 327 -29.39 -4.25 -20.70
C GLU A 327 -30.56 -5.19 -20.35
N ASN A 328 -31.50 -4.66 -19.55
CA ASN A 328 -32.69 -5.37 -19.09
C ASN A 328 -32.39 -6.77 -18.50
N PRO A 329 -31.48 -6.88 -17.53
CA PRO A 329 -30.87 -8.15 -17.11
C PRO A 329 -31.84 -9.13 -16.52
N PHE A 330 -32.98 -8.68 -16.00
CA PHE A 330 -33.94 -9.50 -15.25
C PHE A 330 -35.31 -9.64 -15.93
N GLN A 331 -35.43 -9.33 -17.23
CA GLN A 331 -36.71 -9.45 -17.94
C GLN A 331 -37.23 -10.89 -18.03
N ASN A 332 -36.34 -11.86 -18.25
CA ASN A 332 -36.65 -13.26 -18.49
C ASN A 332 -36.30 -14.19 -17.30
N GLY A 333 -36.12 -13.60 -16.12
CA GLY A 333 -35.72 -14.32 -14.91
C GLY A 333 -34.51 -13.65 -14.24
N ASN A 334 -33.97 -14.32 -13.23
CA ASN A 334 -32.90 -13.79 -12.40
C ASN A 334 -31.50 -14.31 -12.78
N ASP A 335 -31.40 -14.96 -13.93
CA ASP A 335 -30.12 -15.50 -14.42
C ASP A 335 -29.41 -14.49 -15.31
N ILE A 336 -28.15 -14.27 -15.03
CA ILE A 336 -27.24 -13.42 -15.83
C ILE A 336 -26.18 -14.29 -16.46
N VAL A 337 -26.03 -14.19 -17.78
CA VAL A 337 -24.95 -14.84 -18.51
C VAL A 337 -23.73 -13.94 -18.50
N LEU A 338 -22.64 -14.44 -17.94
CA LEU A 338 -21.36 -13.77 -17.92
C LEU A 338 -20.62 -13.95 -19.23
N LYS A 339 -19.92 -12.93 -19.69
CA LYS A 339 -18.87 -13.09 -20.68
C LYS A 339 -17.77 -13.98 -20.13
N ASN A 340 -16.88 -14.46 -21.01
CA ASN A 340 -15.71 -15.22 -20.56
C ASN A 340 -14.77 -14.31 -19.78
N LEU A 341 -14.97 -14.24 -18.46
CA LEU A 341 -14.17 -13.42 -17.55
C LEU A 341 -13.06 -14.28 -16.94
N PRO A 342 -11.84 -13.74 -16.78
CA PRO A 342 -10.75 -14.42 -16.06
C PRO A 342 -11.12 -14.80 -14.63
N LYS A 343 -10.41 -15.76 -14.04
CA LYS A 343 -10.51 -16.06 -12.61
C LYS A 343 -10.26 -14.79 -11.80
N GLY A 344 -11.09 -14.56 -10.80
CA GLY A 344 -10.98 -13.35 -10.01
C GLY A 344 -12.25 -12.99 -9.26
N VAL A 345 -12.20 -11.84 -8.58
CA VAL A 345 -13.32 -11.25 -7.85
C VAL A 345 -13.98 -10.18 -8.69
N TYR A 346 -15.30 -10.18 -8.70
CA TYR A 346 -16.12 -9.26 -9.48
C TYR A 346 -17.28 -8.72 -8.65
N ILE A 347 -17.83 -7.61 -9.11
CA ILE A 347 -18.96 -6.93 -8.51
C ILE A 347 -20.05 -6.80 -9.55
N LEU A 348 -21.23 -7.27 -9.20
CA LEU A 348 -22.45 -6.95 -9.90
C LEU A 348 -23.07 -5.71 -9.28
N LYS A 349 -23.39 -4.71 -10.09
CA LYS A 349 -24.13 -3.52 -9.70
C LYS A 349 -25.37 -3.37 -10.57
N THR A 350 -26.53 -3.14 -9.94
CA THR A 350 -27.80 -2.87 -10.62
C THR A 350 -28.60 -1.81 -9.84
N GLY A 351 -28.78 -0.63 -10.44
CA GLY A 351 -29.27 0.55 -9.71
C GLY A 351 -28.35 0.90 -8.54
N GLU A 352 -28.94 0.98 -7.34
CA GLU A 352 -28.20 1.21 -6.08
C GLU A 352 -27.76 -0.11 -5.40
N LEU A 353 -28.20 -1.25 -5.90
CA LEU A 353 -27.86 -2.57 -5.35
C LEU A 353 -26.54 -3.06 -5.93
N ASN A 354 -25.73 -3.67 -5.09
CA ASN A 354 -24.48 -4.30 -5.51
C ASN A 354 -24.18 -5.56 -4.70
N THR A 355 -23.45 -6.49 -5.28
CA THR A 355 -23.01 -7.71 -4.61
C THR A 355 -21.74 -8.25 -5.25
N LYS A 356 -20.95 -8.98 -4.47
CA LYS A 356 -19.66 -9.55 -4.88
C LYS A 356 -19.81 -11.02 -5.27
N PHE A 357 -19.06 -11.45 -6.28
CA PHE A 357 -18.95 -12.85 -6.65
C PHE A 357 -17.53 -13.21 -7.12
N ILE A 358 -17.21 -14.50 -7.08
CA ILE A 358 -15.88 -15.03 -7.41
C ILE A 358 -16.03 -15.96 -8.61
N ILE A 359 -15.12 -15.83 -9.57
CA ILE A 359 -14.94 -16.79 -10.69
C ILE A 359 -13.68 -17.60 -10.39
N ASP A 360 -13.83 -18.92 -10.32
CA ASP A 360 -12.75 -19.89 -10.09
C ASP A 360 -12.04 -20.33 -11.38
#